data_4c43a5f4a6ad949f76e577d26792775a
#
_entry.id   4c43a5f4a6ad949f76e577d26792775a
#
_cell.length_a   1.000
_cell.length_b   1.000
_cell.length_c   1.000
_cell.angle_alpha   90.00
_cell.angle_beta   90.00
_cell.angle_gamma   90.00
#
_symmetry.space_group_name_H-M   'P 1'
#
loop_
_entity.id
_entity.type
_entity.pdbx_description
1 polymer ?
#
loop_
_entity_poly.entity_id
_entity_poly.type
_entity_poly.pdbx_seq_one_letter_code
_entity_poly.pdbx_strand_id
1 'polypeptide(L)'
;MLAALLAAAAAGAHAEPVLQGKDAYGDWRADKPGTVRLIRPQDLVRPGATRSVASSSRVVPRPPEAQLQVPAGFKIELFAEGLRAPRIIRAAPNGDVFVAETRAGTVRVLRAGEGGKVATNEIFASGLRQPFGIAFFPNGDNPQWVYVANTDSVVRFPYKAGDLKARGKAETVVASLPDGGHSTRDIVFTPDNKRMLVSVGSLSNVAEGMGTPPGGMEAWAKTQPLGATWASELERGAVLAFNPDGRERKIHATGIRNCVGLAIQPQTGLPWCSTNERDGLGDDLVPDYVTSVKEGAFYGWPWFYISGNEDPRHAGARPDLKDKVTVPDVLIQPHSASLGMTFYQGAQFPPEYQGDAFAAQHGSWNRSKRTGYKVIRIRMKDGKPTGEYEDFVTGFVVNDTEVWGRPVGVAVAKDGSLLISEDGNGTIWRVTSAPR
;
A
#
# COMPACT_ATOMS: atom_id res chain seq x y z
N MET A 1 -57.76 24.05 -19.97
CA MET A 1 -56.61 23.95 -19.06
C MET A 1 -56.11 22.55 -19.07
N LEU A 2 -55.07 22.25 -19.88
CA LEU A 2 -54.38 20.95 -19.95
C LEU A 2 -53.19 21.01 -18.98
N ALA A 3 -53.18 20.17 -17.94
CA ALA A 3 -52.05 19.98 -17.06
C ALA A 3 -51.14 18.93 -17.71
N ALA A 4 -49.93 19.34 -18.09
CA ALA A 4 -48.89 18.44 -18.55
C ALA A 4 -48.16 17.83 -17.34
N LEU A 5 -48.29 16.53 -17.07
CA LEU A 5 -47.46 15.78 -16.14
C LEU A 5 -46.08 15.57 -16.77
N LEU A 6 -45.05 16.20 -16.25
CA LEU A 6 -43.65 15.83 -16.46
C LEU A 6 -43.35 14.60 -15.61
N ALA A 7 -43.21 13.45 -16.23
CA ALA A 7 -42.62 12.28 -15.61
C ALA A 7 -41.10 12.42 -15.63
N ALA A 8 -40.49 12.68 -14.47
CA ALA A 8 -39.05 12.60 -14.28
C ALA A 8 -38.65 11.11 -14.30
N ALA A 9 -38.01 10.66 -15.36
CA ALA A 9 -37.40 9.35 -15.43
C ALA A 9 -36.15 9.38 -14.52
N ALA A 10 -36.24 8.77 -13.34
CA ALA A 10 -35.08 8.42 -12.54
C ALA A 10 -34.27 7.38 -13.33
N ALA A 11 -33.17 7.79 -13.93
CA ALA A 11 -32.19 6.87 -14.48
C ALA A 11 -31.61 6.04 -13.31
N GLY A 12 -32.09 4.82 -13.13
CA GLY A 12 -31.52 3.87 -12.21
C GLY A 12 -30.07 3.62 -12.61
N ALA A 13 -29.12 3.97 -11.75
CA ALA A 13 -27.72 3.59 -11.92
C ALA A 13 -27.68 2.06 -11.90
N HIS A 14 -27.57 1.43 -13.06
CA HIS A 14 -27.25 0.02 -13.14
C HIS A 14 -25.86 -0.16 -12.52
N ALA A 15 -25.78 -0.83 -11.39
CA ALA A 15 -24.51 -1.26 -10.81
C ALA A 15 -23.77 -2.09 -11.87
N GLU A 16 -22.56 -1.69 -12.25
CA GLU A 16 -21.76 -2.50 -13.18
C GLU A 16 -21.53 -3.91 -12.57
N PRO A 17 -21.54 -4.96 -13.40
CA PRO A 17 -21.38 -6.33 -12.93
C PRO A 17 -20.01 -6.50 -12.27
N VAL A 18 -19.95 -7.18 -11.13
CA VAL A 18 -18.71 -7.53 -10.46
C VAL A 18 -17.98 -8.59 -11.29
N LEU A 19 -16.77 -8.27 -11.74
CA LEU A 19 -15.91 -9.20 -12.47
C LEU A 19 -15.41 -10.29 -11.51
N GLN A 20 -15.57 -11.56 -11.84
CA GLN A 20 -15.22 -12.70 -11.00
C GLN A 20 -14.53 -13.79 -11.83
N GLY A 21 -13.86 -14.73 -11.15
CA GLY A 21 -13.14 -15.80 -11.81
C GLY A 21 -12.13 -15.27 -12.82
N LYS A 22 -12.14 -15.77 -14.05
CA LYS A 22 -11.18 -15.36 -15.09
C LYS A 22 -11.32 -13.90 -15.52
N ASP A 23 -12.52 -13.33 -15.44
CA ASP A 23 -12.77 -11.95 -15.86
C ASP A 23 -12.16 -10.93 -14.88
N ALA A 24 -11.92 -11.34 -13.62
CA ALA A 24 -11.24 -10.52 -12.64
C ALA A 24 -9.74 -10.32 -12.93
N TYR A 25 -9.13 -11.18 -13.77
CA TYR A 25 -7.69 -11.15 -14.09
C TYR A 25 -7.32 -10.33 -15.33
N GLY A 26 -8.18 -9.49 -15.86
CA GLY A 26 -7.96 -8.65 -17.03
C GLY A 26 -6.67 -7.82 -17.01
N ASP A 27 -6.43 -7.07 -18.06
CA ASP A 27 -5.29 -6.14 -18.16
C ASP A 27 -5.77 -4.67 -18.15
N TRP A 28 -4.81 -3.73 -18.25
CA TRP A 28 -5.05 -2.30 -18.18
C TRP A 28 -6.11 -1.76 -19.15
N ARG A 29 -6.42 -2.49 -20.25
CA ARG A 29 -7.44 -2.07 -21.23
C ARG A 29 -8.86 -2.20 -20.67
N ALA A 30 -9.03 -3.08 -19.69
CA ALA A 30 -10.30 -3.26 -18.98
C ALA A 30 -10.41 -2.37 -17.75
N ASP A 31 -9.34 -1.62 -17.40
CA ASP A 31 -9.33 -0.75 -16.23
C ASP A 31 -10.06 0.56 -16.52
N LYS A 32 -11.13 0.80 -15.78
CA LYS A 32 -11.87 2.06 -15.80
C LYS A 32 -12.45 2.33 -14.41
N PRO A 33 -12.62 3.60 -14.00
CA PRO A 33 -13.24 3.93 -12.73
C PRO A 33 -14.61 3.27 -12.61
N GLY A 34 -14.88 2.66 -11.44
CA GLY A 34 -16.13 1.93 -11.17
C GLY A 34 -16.08 0.43 -11.49
N THR A 35 -15.05 -0.06 -12.21
CA THR A 35 -14.91 -1.51 -12.44
C THR A 35 -14.64 -2.23 -11.12
N VAL A 36 -15.56 -3.11 -10.73
CA VAL A 36 -15.48 -3.88 -9.48
C VAL A 36 -14.99 -5.29 -9.77
N ARG A 37 -14.08 -5.79 -8.94
CA ARG A 37 -13.53 -7.14 -9.03
C ARG A 37 -13.62 -7.86 -7.69
N LEU A 38 -13.84 -9.18 -7.77
CA LEU A 38 -13.82 -10.10 -6.64
C LEU A 38 -12.99 -11.32 -7.03
N ILE A 39 -11.83 -11.48 -6.42
CA ILE A 39 -10.96 -12.64 -6.56
C ILE A 39 -11.06 -13.45 -5.26
N ARG A 40 -11.32 -14.75 -5.36
CA ARG A 40 -11.46 -15.65 -4.21
C ARG A 40 -10.36 -16.71 -4.24
N PRO A 41 -10.01 -17.34 -3.10
CA PRO A 41 -9.04 -18.43 -3.07
C PRO A 41 -9.33 -19.59 -4.04
N GLN A 42 -10.59 -19.89 -4.33
CA GLN A 42 -10.99 -20.93 -5.29
C GLN A 42 -10.86 -20.50 -6.75
N ASP A 43 -10.67 -19.22 -7.05
CA ASP A 43 -10.49 -18.69 -8.41
C ASP A 43 -9.03 -18.78 -8.87
N LEU A 44 -8.11 -19.19 -7.98
CA LEU A 44 -6.69 -19.25 -8.28
C LEU A 44 -6.37 -20.29 -9.36
N VAL A 45 -5.54 -19.91 -10.31
CA VAL A 45 -5.00 -20.83 -11.31
C VAL A 45 -3.87 -21.71 -10.72
N ARG A 46 -3.53 -22.79 -11.40
CA ARG A 46 -2.39 -23.63 -10.99
C ARG A 46 -1.06 -22.91 -11.27
N PRO A 47 -0.02 -23.15 -10.44
CA PRO A 47 1.34 -22.70 -10.75
C PRO A 47 1.76 -23.11 -12.16
N GLY A 48 2.32 -22.16 -12.92
CA GLY A 48 2.76 -22.40 -14.30
C GLY A 48 1.63 -22.56 -15.33
N ALA A 49 0.37 -22.22 -15.00
CA ALA A 49 -0.73 -22.19 -15.97
C ALA A 49 -0.44 -21.24 -17.16
N THR A 50 0.33 -20.21 -16.92
CA THR A 50 0.91 -19.33 -17.93
C THR A 50 2.42 -19.23 -17.71
N ARG A 51 3.16 -18.83 -18.74
CA ARG A 51 4.60 -18.61 -18.64
C ARG A 51 4.88 -17.37 -17.79
N SER A 52 5.83 -17.48 -16.86
CA SER A 52 6.38 -16.31 -16.17
C SER A 52 7.24 -15.50 -17.13
N VAL A 53 7.04 -14.18 -17.13
CA VAL A 53 7.75 -13.25 -18.01
C VAL A 53 8.40 -12.13 -17.19
N ALA A 54 9.42 -11.48 -17.74
CA ALA A 54 9.95 -10.21 -17.30
C ALA A 54 9.62 -9.18 -18.39
N SER A 55 8.80 -8.20 -18.07
CA SER A 55 8.28 -7.21 -19.01
C SER A 55 8.16 -5.86 -18.31
N SER A 56 9.32 -5.25 -17.97
CA SER A 56 9.36 -3.93 -17.33
C SER A 56 8.79 -2.87 -18.26
N SER A 57 8.00 -1.95 -17.71
CA SER A 57 7.55 -0.77 -18.43
C SER A 57 8.65 0.28 -18.49
N ARG A 58 8.69 1.03 -19.60
CA ARG A 58 9.46 2.25 -19.70
C ARG A 58 8.59 3.43 -19.21
N VAL A 59 9.10 4.21 -18.28
CA VAL A 59 8.47 5.46 -17.88
C VAL A 59 8.78 6.52 -18.93
N VAL A 60 7.75 7.16 -19.46
CA VAL A 60 7.85 8.26 -20.43
C VAL A 60 7.29 9.55 -19.81
N PRO A 61 7.67 10.73 -20.34
CA PRO A 61 6.97 11.96 -19.98
C PRO A 61 5.47 11.82 -20.23
N ARG A 62 4.64 12.48 -19.42
CA ARG A 62 3.19 12.45 -19.61
C ARG A 62 2.83 12.93 -21.01
N PRO A 63 2.18 12.12 -21.86
CA PRO A 63 1.68 12.57 -23.15
C PRO A 63 0.68 13.72 -22.98
N PRO A 64 0.67 14.72 -23.88
CA PRO A 64 -0.23 15.89 -23.76
C PRO A 64 -1.71 15.52 -23.68
N GLU A 65 -2.11 14.46 -24.38
CA GLU A 65 -3.48 13.93 -24.40
C GLU A 65 -3.82 13.00 -23.23
N ALA A 66 -2.81 12.55 -22.45
CA ALA A 66 -3.02 11.62 -21.35
C ALA A 66 -3.82 12.29 -20.23
N GLN A 67 -4.94 11.66 -19.88
CA GLN A 67 -5.82 12.11 -18.81
C GLN A 67 -6.03 10.99 -17.79
N LEU A 68 -5.92 11.34 -16.53
CA LEU A 68 -6.38 10.46 -15.47
C LEU A 68 -7.90 10.46 -15.43
N GLN A 69 -8.44 9.28 -15.15
CA GLN A 69 -9.88 9.06 -15.05
C GLN A 69 -10.26 8.75 -13.61
N VAL A 70 -11.39 9.29 -13.18
CA VAL A 70 -11.99 9.09 -11.85
C VAL A 70 -13.48 8.83 -12.00
N PRO A 71 -14.17 8.26 -11.01
CA PRO A 71 -15.62 8.04 -11.08
C PRO A 71 -16.40 9.35 -11.32
N ALA A 72 -17.61 9.23 -11.86
CA ALA A 72 -18.50 10.36 -12.03
C ALA A 72 -18.71 11.09 -10.68
N GLY A 73 -18.73 12.43 -10.73
CA GLY A 73 -18.83 13.26 -9.52
C GLY A 73 -17.49 13.55 -8.84
N PHE A 74 -16.37 13.02 -9.37
CA PHE A 74 -15.02 13.35 -8.91
C PHE A 74 -14.27 14.15 -9.96
N LYS A 75 -13.28 14.92 -9.48
CA LYS A 75 -12.29 15.65 -10.29
C LYS A 75 -10.91 15.27 -9.83
N ILE A 76 -9.97 15.15 -10.77
CA ILE A 76 -8.55 14.95 -10.47
C ILE A 76 -7.74 16.08 -11.09
N GLU A 77 -6.80 16.62 -10.32
CA GLU A 77 -5.93 17.71 -10.74
C GLU A 77 -4.51 17.54 -10.22
N LEU A 78 -3.54 18.15 -10.88
CA LEU A 78 -2.16 18.17 -10.42
C LEU A 78 -2.06 19.03 -9.14
N PHE A 79 -1.53 18.44 -8.07
CA PHE A 79 -1.30 19.10 -6.79
C PHE A 79 0.14 19.60 -6.67
N ALA A 80 1.13 18.74 -7.00
CA ALA A 80 2.55 19.09 -6.96
C ALA A 80 3.31 18.37 -8.07
N GLU A 81 4.41 18.96 -8.52
CA GLU A 81 5.34 18.42 -9.53
C GLU A 81 6.79 18.74 -9.20
N GLY A 82 7.73 18.18 -9.96
CA GLY A 82 9.17 18.41 -9.77
C GLY A 82 9.75 17.70 -8.54
N LEU A 83 9.06 16.69 -8.01
CA LEU A 83 9.50 15.90 -6.87
C LEU A 83 10.46 14.79 -7.33
N ARG A 84 11.37 14.38 -6.44
CA ARG A 84 12.39 13.36 -6.74
C ARG A 84 11.94 11.95 -6.37
N ALA A 85 11.15 11.31 -7.24
CA ALA A 85 10.55 10.00 -7.02
C ALA A 85 9.82 9.95 -5.65
N PRO A 86 8.74 10.74 -5.48
CA PRO A 86 7.96 10.78 -4.26
C PRO A 86 7.34 9.41 -4.00
N ARG A 87 7.43 8.95 -2.76
CA ARG A 87 6.91 7.65 -2.35
C ARG A 87 5.75 7.83 -1.40
N ILE A 88 5.86 7.44 -0.14
CA ILE A 88 4.78 7.64 0.83
C ILE A 88 4.53 9.14 1.05
N ILE A 89 3.26 9.47 1.17
CA ILE A 89 2.77 10.77 1.60
C ILE A 89 1.93 10.62 2.86
N ARG A 90 2.01 11.59 3.75
CA ARG A 90 1.21 11.66 4.98
C ARG A 90 0.76 13.10 5.22
N ALA A 91 -0.52 13.28 5.51
CA ALA A 91 -1.04 14.57 5.92
C ALA A 91 -0.85 14.76 7.44
N ALA A 92 -0.21 15.84 7.82
CA ALA A 92 -0.13 16.27 9.21
C ALA A 92 -1.50 16.86 9.67
N PRO A 93 -1.81 16.87 10.97
CA PRO A 93 -3.09 17.39 11.47
C PRO A 93 -3.36 18.85 11.10
N ASN A 94 -2.31 19.67 10.93
CA ASN A 94 -2.44 21.07 10.48
C ASN A 94 -2.72 21.19 8.97
N GLY A 95 -2.63 20.11 8.19
CA GLY A 95 -2.86 20.05 6.75
C GLY A 95 -1.60 20.07 5.88
N ASP A 96 -0.42 20.20 6.47
CA ASP A 96 0.83 20.04 5.74
C ASP A 96 0.98 18.60 5.23
N VAL A 97 1.50 18.44 4.02
CA VAL A 97 1.72 17.13 3.39
C VAL A 97 3.19 16.79 3.42
N PHE A 98 3.54 15.73 4.14
CA PHE A 98 4.90 15.21 4.21
C PHE A 98 5.10 14.14 3.15
N VAL A 99 6.22 14.21 2.44
CA VAL A 99 6.54 13.38 1.28
C VAL A 99 7.91 12.74 1.48
N ALA A 100 7.99 11.42 1.45
CA ALA A 100 9.27 10.72 1.41
C ALA A 100 9.80 10.70 -0.04
N GLU A 101 10.94 11.32 -0.27
CA GLU A 101 11.69 11.26 -1.52
C GLU A 101 12.83 10.24 -1.35
N THR A 102 12.50 8.96 -1.47
CA THR A 102 13.37 7.82 -1.09
C THR A 102 14.74 7.86 -1.76
N ARG A 103 14.80 8.14 -3.07
CA ARG A 103 16.08 8.19 -3.81
C ARG A 103 16.92 9.42 -3.46
N ALA A 104 16.26 10.52 -3.09
CA ALA A 104 16.93 11.75 -2.68
C ALA A 104 17.44 11.71 -1.23
N GLY A 105 16.94 10.76 -0.42
CA GLY A 105 17.26 10.69 1.00
C GLY A 105 16.67 11.86 1.78
N THR A 106 15.49 12.36 1.38
CA THR A 106 14.84 13.53 1.98
C THR A 106 13.40 13.24 2.37
N VAL A 107 12.92 13.99 3.34
CA VAL A 107 11.49 14.20 3.60
C VAL A 107 11.16 15.64 3.30
N ARG A 108 10.13 15.86 2.51
CA ARG A 108 9.67 17.17 2.06
C ARG A 108 8.34 17.53 2.72
N VAL A 109 8.09 18.82 2.91
CA VAL A 109 6.81 19.37 3.35
C VAL A 109 6.22 20.23 2.25
N LEU A 110 4.99 19.93 1.87
CA LEU A 110 4.18 20.73 0.99
C LEU A 110 3.04 21.34 1.79
N ARG A 111 2.85 22.66 1.67
CA ARG A 111 1.71 23.37 2.28
C ARG A 111 0.84 23.96 1.19
N ALA A 112 -0.43 23.62 1.21
CA ALA A 112 -1.41 24.21 0.33
C ALA A 112 -1.71 25.66 0.75
N GLY A 113 -1.84 26.55 -0.23
CA GLY A 113 -2.36 27.90 -0.11
C GLY A 113 -3.82 27.99 -0.56
N GLU A 114 -4.22 29.19 -0.95
CA GLU A 114 -5.56 29.43 -1.49
C GLU A 114 -5.83 28.58 -2.73
N GLY A 115 -7.06 28.10 -2.86
CA GLY A 115 -7.47 27.23 -3.97
C GLY A 115 -6.86 25.84 -3.95
N GLY A 116 -6.17 25.44 -2.87
CA GLY A 116 -5.59 24.12 -2.70
C GLY A 116 -4.33 23.85 -3.52
N LYS A 117 -3.73 24.89 -4.11
CA LYS A 117 -2.42 24.80 -4.80
C LYS A 117 -1.28 24.84 -3.79
N VAL A 118 -0.18 24.15 -4.08
CA VAL A 118 1.02 24.19 -3.22
C VAL A 118 1.61 25.60 -3.22
N ALA A 119 1.64 26.24 -2.06
CA ALA A 119 2.24 27.56 -1.83
C ALA A 119 3.65 27.45 -1.22
N THR A 120 3.93 26.38 -0.48
CA THR A 120 5.24 26.14 0.12
C THR A 120 5.72 24.72 -0.20
N ASN A 121 6.99 24.60 -0.56
CA ASN A 121 7.64 23.35 -0.91
C ASN A 121 9.08 23.35 -0.34
N GLU A 122 9.24 22.76 0.86
CA GLU A 122 10.49 22.81 1.62
C GLU A 122 11.00 21.42 1.95
N ILE A 123 12.32 21.27 2.10
CA ILE A 123 12.91 20.04 2.63
C ILE A 123 12.85 20.10 4.16
N PHE A 124 12.07 19.19 4.75
CA PHE A 124 11.97 19.04 6.20
C PHE A 124 13.23 18.41 6.80
N ALA A 125 13.70 17.30 6.22
CA ALA A 125 14.89 16.59 6.66
C ALA A 125 15.64 16.00 5.45
N SER A 126 16.96 15.85 5.57
CA SER A 126 17.85 15.30 4.55
C SER A 126 18.90 14.38 5.17
N GLY A 127 19.70 13.69 4.32
CA GLY A 127 20.72 12.74 4.77
C GLY A 127 20.13 11.44 5.33
N LEU A 128 18.91 11.10 4.95
CA LEU A 128 18.21 9.90 5.36
C LEU A 128 18.56 8.73 4.42
N ARG A 129 18.57 7.51 4.96
CA ARG A 129 18.88 6.31 4.16
C ARG A 129 17.63 5.69 3.57
N GLN A 130 17.31 6.04 2.33
CA GLN A 130 16.12 5.56 1.62
C GLN A 130 14.83 5.69 2.48
N PRO A 131 14.47 6.90 2.97
CA PRO A 131 13.30 7.08 3.80
C PRO A 131 12.04 6.66 3.03
N PHE A 132 11.11 6.01 3.74
CA PHE A 132 9.84 5.60 3.16
C PHE A 132 8.67 5.94 4.07
N GLY A 133 8.51 5.26 5.20
CA GLY A 133 7.42 5.48 6.13
C GLY A 133 7.57 6.79 6.91
N ILE A 134 6.46 7.47 7.11
CA ILE A 134 6.37 8.70 7.92
C ILE A 134 5.20 8.54 8.89
N ALA A 135 5.39 8.88 10.16
CA ALA A 135 4.30 8.90 11.14
C ALA A 135 4.46 10.08 12.11
N PHE A 136 3.34 10.60 12.56
CA PHE A 136 3.27 11.64 13.59
C PHE A 136 2.97 11.01 14.95
N PHE A 137 3.67 11.44 16.00
CA PHE A 137 3.52 10.88 17.35
C PHE A 137 3.50 11.97 18.44
N PRO A 138 2.64 11.84 19.47
CA PRO A 138 1.53 10.89 19.56
C PRO A 138 0.48 11.10 18.46
N ASN A 139 -0.37 10.09 18.23
CA ASN A 139 -1.54 10.24 17.36
C ASN A 139 -2.44 11.37 17.87
N GLY A 140 -3.13 12.06 16.94
CA GLY A 140 -4.04 13.15 17.26
C GLY A 140 -3.56 14.50 16.74
N ASP A 141 -4.18 15.58 17.22
CA ASP A 141 -4.03 16.93 16.65
C ASP A 141 -2.72 17.63 16.99
N ASN A 142 -2.01 17.18 18.02
CA ASN A 142 -0.81 17.83 18.55
C ASN A 142 0.40 16.88 18.64
N PRO A 143 0.87 16.29 17.54
CA PRO A 143 2.05 15.46 17.54
C PRO A 143 3.29 16.30 17.92
N GLN A 144 4.20 15.66 18.66
CA GLN A 144 5.45 16.27 19.09
C GLN A 144 6.65 15.74 18.31
N TRP A 145 6.44 14.70 17.50
CA TRP A 145 7.48 14.01 16.76
C TRP A 145 7.00 13.65 15.36
N VAL A 146 7.92 13.75 14.41
CA VAL A 146 7.83 13.10 13.10
C VAL A 146 8.80 11.94 13.11
N TYR A 147 8.28 10.72 12.96
CA TYR A 147 9.07 9.50 12.78
C TYR A 147 9.26 9.24 11.30
N VAL A 148 10.46 8.79 10.95
CA VAL A 148 10.82 8.39 9.59
C VAL A 148 11.44 7.01 9.63
N ALA A 149 10.83 6.07 8.91
CA ALA A 149 11.39 4.74 8.73
C ALA A 149 12.28 4.74 7.48
N ASN A 150 13.57 4.60 7.71
CA ASN A 150 14.60 4.36 6.70
C ASN A 150 14.63 2.86 6.35
N THR A 151 15.38 2.48 5.31
CA THR A 151 15.51 1.06 4.94
C THR A 151 16.13 0.21 6.05
N ASP A 152 16.97 0.78 6.89
CA ASP A 152 17.78 0.09 7.93
C ASP A 152 17.53 0.54 9.36
N SER A 153 16.68 1.55 9.56
CA SER A 153 16.52 2.18 10.88
C SER A 153 15.21 2.94 10.99
N VAL A 154 14.83 3.31 12.21
CA VAL A 154 13.81 4.32 12.46
C VAL A 154 14.43 5.49 13.20
N VAL A 155 14.22 6.68 12.68
CA VAL A 155 14.62 7.94 13.32
C VAL A 155 13.41 8.82 13.59
N ARG A 156 13.55 9.80 14.50
CA ARG A 156 12.51 10.80 14.75
C ARG A 156 13.11 12.20 14.88
N PHE A 157 12.27 13.18 14.65
CA PHE A 157 12.59 14.59 14.78
C PHE A 157 11.61 15.28 15.72
N PRO A 158 12.06 16.17 16.64
CA PRO A 158 11.13 17.04 17.35
C PRO A 158 10.29 17.85 16.37
N TYR A 159 9.00 17.94 16.61
CA TYR A 159 8.04 18.55 15.70
C TYR A 159 7.00 19.39 16.44
N LYS A 160 6.64 20.49 15.85
CA LYS A 160 5.46 21.30 16.20
C LYS A 160 4.67 21.56 14.92
N ALA A 161 3.36 21.52 15.02
CA ALA A 161 2.46 21.82 13.89
C ALA A 161 2.87 23.11 13.18
N GLY A 162 3.10 23.02 11.86
CA GLY A 162 3.55 24.13 11.03
C GLY A 162 5.07 24.23 10.81
N ASP A 163 5.87 23.34 11.40
CA ASP A 163 7.31 23.28 11.12
C ASP A 163 7.57 22.83 9.68
N LEU A 164 8.27 23.65 8.92
CA LEU A 164 8.70 23.34 7.56
C LEU A 164 10.09 22.71 7.51
N LYS A 165 10.83 22.76 8.61
CA LYS A 165 12.17 22.17 8.77
C LYS A 165 12.25 21.48 10.12
N ALA A 166 12.99 20.39 10.18
CA ALA A 166 13.23 19.67 11.42
C ALA A 166 13.93 20.60 12.44
N ARG A 167 13.48 20.56 13.70
CA ARG A 167 13.99 21.43 14.77
C ARG A 167 15.34 21.03 15.34
N GLY A 168 15.88 19.89 14.92
CA GLY A 168 17.13 19.38 15.44
C GLY A 168 17.66 18.23 14.58
N LYS A 169 18.68 17.56 15.11
CA LYS A 169 19.22 16.36 14.47
C LYS A 169 18.23 15.18 14.64
N ALA A 170 18.34 14.22 13.74
CA ALA A 170 17.62 12.95 13.86
C ALA A 170 18.02 12.23 15.17
N GLU A 171 17.02 11.81 15.92
CA GLU A 171 17.20 10.89 17.05
C GLU A 171 16.94 9.47 16.56
N THR A 172 17.89 8.56 16.77
CA THR A 172 17.73 7.15 16.43
C THR A 172 16.80 6.46 17.42
N VAL A 173 15.70 5.90 16.93
CA VAL A 173 14.70 5.14 17.72
C VAL A 173 14.96 3.65 17.58
N VAL A 174 15.10 3.14 16.36
CA VAL A 174 15.50 1.77 16.07
C VAL A 174 16.79 1.82 15.27
N ALA A 175 17.89 1.36 15.87
CA ALA A 175 19.22 1.49 15.29
C ALA A 175 19.48 0.53 14.12
N SER A 176 18.77 -0.61 14.08
CA SER A 176 18.97 -1.62 13.05
C SER A 176 17.66 -2.32 12.68
N LEU A 177 17.33 -2.28 11.40
CA LEU A 177 16.34 -3.11 10.74
C LEU A 177 17.04 -3.93 9.65
N PRO A 178 16.56 -5.13 9.31
CA PRO A 178 17.12 -5.89 8.20
C PRO A 178 17.06 -5.07 6.90
N ASP A 179 18.16 -4.83 6.21
CA ASP A 179 18.25 -4.04 4.97
C ASP A 179 18.56 -4.91 3.73
N GLY A 180 18.55 -4.31 2.54
CA GLY A 180 18.64 -5.01 1.26
C GLY A 180 17.30 -5.64 0.82
N GLY A 181 17.25 -6.21 -0.37
CA GLY A 181 16.02 -6.74 -0.96
C GLY A 181 14.94 -5.68 -1.08
N HIS A 182 13.74 -5.96 -0.54
CA HIS A 182 12.68 -4.96 -0.44
C HIS A 182 13.08 -3.89 0.58
N SER A 183 13.26 -2.67 0.10
CA SER A 183 13.81 -1.56 0.89
C SER A 183 12.77 -0.73 1.63
N THR A 184 11.49 -0.90 1.32
CA THR A 184 10.42 -0.11 1.93
C THR A 184 10.17 -0.53 3.38
N ARG A 185 9.96 0.47 4.25
CA ARG A 185 9.61 0.32 5.66
C ARG A 185 8.51 1.32 5.95
N ASP A 186 7.25 0.88 6.00
CA ASP A 186 6.19 1.79 6.47
C ASP A 186 6.06 1.70 7.99
N ILE A 187 5.49 2.73 8.59
CA ILE A 187 5.41 2.90 10.04
C ILE A 187 4.04 3.47 10.43
N VAL A 188 3.42 2.86 11.44
CA VAL A 188 2.19 3.38 12.07
C VAL A 188 2.26 3.17 13.58
N PHE A 189 1.49 3.96 14.31
CA PHE A 189 1.27 3.76 15.75
C PHE A 189 -0.13 3.20 15.99
N THR A 190 -0.25 2.31 16.97
CA THR A 190 -1.56 1.86 17.45
C THR A 190 -2.37 3.03 18.02
N PRO A 191 -3.73 2.98 17.98
CA PRO A 191 -4.58 4.08 18.44
C PRO A 191 -4.32 4.53 19.88
N ASP A 192 -3.90 3.60 20.75
CA ASP A 192 -3.56 3.86 22.15
C ASP A 192 -2.14 4.43 22.35
N ASN A 193 -1.39 4.66 21.26
CA ASN A 193 0.01 5.13 21.26
C ASN A 193 1.01 4.22 21.99
N LYS A 194 0.67 2.96 22.25
CA LYS A 194 1.56 2.05 22.99
C LYS A 194 2.52 1.28 22.11
N ARG A 195 2.18 1.09 20.84
CA ARG A 195 3.01 0.31 19.91
C ARG A 195 3.28 1.09 18.63
N MET A 196 4.49 0.95 18.16
CA MET A 196 4.98 1.34 16.85
C MET A 196 5.11 0.07 16.01
N LEU A 197 4.43 0.01 14.87
CA LEU A 197 4.50 -1.10 13.93
C LEU A 197 5.32 -0.68 12.72
N VAL A 198 6.26 -1.54 12.31
CA VAL A 198 7.15 -1.29 11.17
C VAL A 198 7.13 -2.51 10.25
N SER A 199 6.85 -2.30 8.97
CA SER A 199 6.87 -3.37 7.97
C SER A 199 8.29 -3.67 7.51
N VAL A 200 8.62 -4.95 7.30
CA VAL A 200 9.92 -5.39 6.77
C VAL A 200 9.68 -6.42 5.68
N GLY A 201 9.91 -6.04 4.43
CA GLY A 201 9.77 -6.94 3.28
C GLY A 201 10.91 -7.96 3.21
N SER A 202 10.71 -9.02 2.43
CA SER A 202 11.68 -10.10 2.22
C SER A 202 12.98 -9.62 1.56
N LEU A 203 14.05 -10.35 1.75
CA LEU A 203 15.30 -10.12 1.02
C LEU A 203 15.20 -10.63 -0.41
N SER A 204 14.59 -11.79 -0.58
CA SER A 204 14.50 -12.51 -1.84
C SER A 204 13.05 -12.77 -2.25
N ASN A 205 12.84 -13.40 -3.40
CA ASN A 205 11.50 -13.69 -3.90
C ASN A 205 10.75 -14.70 -3.03
N VAL A 206 11.40 -15.81 -2.67
CA VAL A 206 10.80 -16.90 -1.89
C VAL A 206 11.77 -17.48 -0.86
N ALA A 207 12.58 -16.63 -0.23
CA ALA A 207 13.52 -17.04 0.81
C ALA A 207 14.57 -18.07 0.34
N GLU A 208 15.09 -17.87 -0.85
CA GLU A 208 16.15 -18.71 -1.40
C GLU A 208 17.39 -18.66 -0.49
N GLY A 209 17.97 -19.81 -0.20
CA GLY A 209 19.24 -19.92 0.52
C GLY A 209 19.17 -19.82 2.05
N MET A 210 18.01 -19.92 2.67
CA MET A 210 17.90 -19.93 4.14
C MET A 210 18.64 -21.13 4.80
N GLY A 211 18.79 -22.26 4.10
CA GLY A 211 19.38 -23.47 4.68
C GLY A 211 18.56 -24.04 5.85
N THR A 212 19.24 -24.75 6.76
CA THR A 212 18.62 -25.31 7.97
C THR A 212 18.61 -24.27 9.08
N PRO A 213 17.51 -24.10 9.82
CA PRO A 213 17.45 -23.15 10.94
C PRO A 213 18.36 -23.59 12.10
N PRO A 214 18.82 -22.65 12.93
CA PRO A 214 19.62 -22.95 14.13
C PRO A 214 18.91 -23.96 15.05
N GLY A 215 19.62 -25.02 15.42
CA GLY A 215 19.09 -26.10 16.25
C GLY A 215 18.14 -27.09 15.53
N GLY A 216 17.94 -26.90 14.22
CA GLY A 216 17.01 -27.72 13.43
C GLY A 216 15.57 -27.19 13.47
N MET A 217 14.74 -27.70 12.55
CA MET A 217 13.38 -27.19 12.32
C MET A 217 12.47 -27.34 13.55
N GLU A 218 12.55 -28.46 14.23
CA GLU A 218 11.69 -28.73 15.39
C GLU A 218 12.00 -27.76 16.56
N ALA A 219 13.28 -27.53 16.87
CA ALA A 219 13.69 -26.59 17.90
C ALA A 219 13.34 -25.15 17.54
N TRP A 220 13.53 -24.77 16.27
CA TRP A 220 13.14 -23.46 15.74
C TRP A 220 11.66 -23.21 15.91
N ALA A 221 10.82 -24.13 15.45
CA ALA A 221 9.37 -23.98 15.48
C ALA A 221 8.79 -23.88 16.89
N LYS A 222 9.48 -24.44 17.91
CA LYS A 222 9.06 -24.34 19.31
C LYS A 222 9.38 -23.00 19.97
N THR A 223 10.38 -22.28 19.45
CA THR A 223 10.94 -21.09 20.12
C THR A 223 10.64 -19.79 19.37
N GLN A 224 10.23 -19.87 18.11
CA GLN A 224 10.00 -18.71 17.25
C GLN A 224 8.51 -18.48 16.97
N PRO A 225 8.11 -17.26 16.62
CA PRO A 225 6.75 -16.99 16.15
C PRO A 225 6.35 -17.89 14.96
N LEU A 226 5.06 -18.14 14.85
CA LEU A 226 4.51 -18.96 13.77
C LEU A 226 4.99 -18.46 12.40
N GLY A 227 5.58 -19.35 11.59
CA GLY A 227 6.07 -19.00 10.26
C GLY A 227 7.26 -18.02 10.22
N ALA A 228 7.99 -17.86 11.32
CA ALA A 228 9.21 -17.05 11.33
C ALA A 228 10.30 -17.66 10.45
N THR A 229 10.97 -16.79 9.69
CA THR A 229 12.12 -17.10 8.83
C THR A 229 13.44 -16.90 9.56
N TRP A 230 14.55 -17.39 8.99
CA TRP A 230 15.88 -17.37 9.60
C TRP A 230 16.98 -16.97 8.60
N ALA A 231 18.23 -16.96 9.07
CA ALA A 231 19.42 -16.58 8.27
C ALA A 231 19.22 -15.21 7.60
N SER A 232 19.37 -15.15 6.28
CA SER A 232 19.23 -13.92 5.50
C SER A 232 17.82 -13.31 5.52
N GLU A 233 16.80 -14.12 5.85
CA GLU A 233 15.41 -13.68 5.94
C GLU A 233 14.94 -13.47 7.40
N LEU A 234 15.85 -13.48 8.38
CA LEU A 234 15.49 -13.26 9.78
C LEU A 234 14.75 -11.94 9.97
N GLU A 235 13.56 -12.00 10.62
CA GLU A 235 12.64 -10.87 10.85
C GLU A 235 12.15 -10.17 9.57
N ARG A 236 12.17 -10.87 8.44
CA ARG A 236 11.67 -10.38 7.14
C ARG A 236 10.38 -11.07 6.73
N GLY A 237 9.73 -10.52 5.70
CA GLY A 237 8.39 -10.95 5.34
C GLY A 237 7.43 -10.80 6.54
N ALA A 238 7.57 -9.73 7.29
CA ALA A 238 6.98 -9.55 8.62
C ALA A 238 6.56 -8.10 8.91
N VAL A 239 5.71 -7.94 9.91
CA VAL A 239 5.49 -6.67 10.60
C VAL A 239 6.10 -6.79 12.00
N LEU A 240 6.98 -5.87 12.33
CA LEU A 240 7.63 -5.79 13.64
C LEU A 240 6.91 -4.79 14.54
N ALA A 241 6.86 -5.07 15.85
CA ALA A 241 6.30 -4.19 16.85
C ALA A 241 7.38 -3.74 17.83
N PHE A 242 7.28 -2.48 18.26
CA PHE A 242 8.16 -1.84 19.24
C PHE A 242 7.32 -0.98 20.18
N ASN A 243 7.89 -0.60 21.33
CA ASN A 243 7.42 0.59 22.01
C ASN A 243 7.74 1.85 21.19
N PRO A 244 7.08 2.99 21.41
CA PRO A 244 7.37 4.22 20.66
C PRO A 244 8.82 4.70 20.79
N ASP A 245 9.53 4.31 21.83
CA ASP A 245 10.96 4.60 22.04
C ASP A 245 11.90 3.58 21.39
N GLY A 246 11.37 2.61 20.61
CA GLY A 246 12.15 1.60 19.89
C GLY A 246 12.51 0.36 20.71
N ARG A 247 12.16 0.29 21.98
CA ARG A 247 12.39 -0.88 22.84
C ARG A 247 11.33 -1.97 22.61
N GLU A 248 11.51 -3.12 23.27
CA GLU A 248 10.60 -4.28 23.23
C GLU A 248 10.27 -4.76 21.81
N ARG A 249 11.33 -4.89 20.99
CA ARG A 249 11.22 -5.44 19.63
C ARG A 249 10.65 -6.84 19.63
N LYS A 250 9.61 -7.08 18.86
CA LYS A 250 9.03 -8.39 18.63
C LYS A 250 8.40 -8.49 17.24
N ILE A 251 8.24 -9.70 16.74
CA ILE A 251 7.48 -9.95 15.50
C ILE A 251 5.99 -9.88 15.84
N HIS A 252 5.26 -9.01 15.14
CA HIS A 252 3.80 -8.87 15.27
C HIS A 252 3.06 -9.88 14.38
N ALA A 253 3.49 -10.04 13.12
CA ALA A 253 2.94 -10.99 12.16
C ALA A 253 4.01 -11.42 11.17
N THR A 254 3.86 -12.62 10.59
CA THR A 254 4.82 -13.24 9.67
C THR A 254 4.16 -13.64 8.34
N GLY A 255 4.99 -14.03 7.38
CA GLY A 255 4.51 -14.59 6.11
C GLY A 255 3.87 -13.59 5.17
N ILE A 256 4.11 -12.29 5.37
CA ILE A 256 3.69 -11.19 4.49
C ILE A 256 4.91 -10.78 3.66
N ARG A 257 5.03 -11.32 2.44
CA ARG A 257 6.24 -11.18 1.63
C ARG A 257 6.79 -9.74 1.59
N ASN A 258 5.96 -8.78 1.23
CA ASN A 258 6.35 -7.37 1.20
C ASN A 258 5.15 -6.47 1.53
N CYS A 259 4.92 -6.27 2.82
CA CYS A 259 3.98 -5.27 3.33
C CYS A 259 4.56 -3.87 3.05
N VAL A 260 4.03 -3.15 2.09
CA VAL A 260 4.56 -1.83 1.70
C VAL A 260 3.80 -0.69 2.35
N GLY A 261 2.48 -0.74 2.38
CA GLY A 261 1.66 0.29 2.99
C GLY A 261 0.99 -0.19 4.27
N LEU A 262 1.23 0.50 5.38
CA LEU A 262 0.54 0.28 6.65
C LEU A 262 -0.48 1.39 6.90
N ALA A 263 -1.67 1.00 7.39
CA ALA A 263 -2.68 1.93 7.86
C ALA A 263 -3.44 1.34 9.05
N ILE A 264 -3.98 2.18 9.91
CA ILE A 264 -4.87 1.74 11.00
C ILE A 264 -6.31 1.89 10.54
N GLN A 265 -7.07 0.81 10.61
CA GLN A 265 -8.50 0.83 10.31
C GLN A 265 -9.24 1.59 11.43
N PRO A 266 -9.97 2.68 11.11
CA PRO A 266 -10.41 3.64 12.11
C PRO A 266 -11.48 3.10 13.08
N GLN A 267 -12.32 2.16 12.64
CA GLN A 267 -13.41 1.64 13.47
C GLN A 267 -12.96 0.50 14.40
N THR A 268 -11.98 -0.30 13.97
CA THR A 268 -11.51 -1.47 14.73
C THR A 268 -10.19 -1.25 15.43
N GLY A 269 -9.41 -0.25 15.01
CA GLY A 269 -8.04 -0.02 15.49
C GLY A 269 -7.02 -1.04 14.99
N LEU A 270 -7.42 -1.99 14.14
CA LEU A 270 -6.52 -3.01 13.60
C LEU A 270 -5.58 -2.40 12.55
N PRO A 271 -4.30 -2.78 12.56
CA PRO A 271 -3.39 -2.46 11.46
C PRO A 271 -3.76 -3.26 10.22
N TRP A 272 -3.60 -2.62 9.06
CA TRP A 272 -3.82 -3.20 7.75
C TRP A 272 -2.59 -3.02 6.89
N CYS A 273 -2.39 -3.93 5.94
CA CYS A 273 -1.26 -3.94 5.04
C CYS A 273 -1.70 -4.09 3.58
N SER A 274 -1.08 -3.31 2.72
CA SER A 274 -1.08 -3.47 1.26
C SER A 274 0.21 -4.21 0.87
N THR A 275 0.07 -5.34 0.16
CA THR A 275 1.14 -6.35 0.02
C THR A 275 1.42 -6.71 -1.43
N ASN A 276 2.72 -6.79 -1.75
CA ASN A 276 3.19 -7.40 -3.00
C ASN A 276 3.53 -8.87 -2.76
N GLU A 277 2.95 -9.75 -3.55
CA GLU A 277 3.23 -11.17 -3.49
C GLU A 277 4.38 -11.61 -4.41
N ARG A 278 4.69 -12.89 -4.40
CA ARG A 278 5.83 -13.51 -5.08
C ARG A 278 5.66 -13.63 -6.58
N ASP A 279 6.79 -13.74 -7.25
CA ASP A 279 6.89 -13.86 -8.69
C ASP A 279 7.24 -15.31 -9.13
N GLY A 280 7.12 -15.59 -10.44
CA GLY A 280 7.65 -16.79 -11.04
C GLY A 280 6.66 -17.96 -11.12
N LEU A 281 5.37 -17.77 -10.81
CA LEU A 281 4.33 -18.80 -10.90
C LEU A 281 3.36 -18.59 -12.08
N GLY A 282 3.62 -17.62 -12.94
CA GLY A 282 2.81 -17.27 -14.11
C GLY A 282 2.16 -15.90 -13.99
N ASP A 283 1.46 -15.47 -15.05
CA ASP A 283 0.83 -14.14 -15.14
C ASP A 283 -0.29 -13.92 -14.09
N ASP A 284 -1.08 -14.96 -13.80
CA ASP A 284 -2.28 -14.85 -12.98
C ASP A 284 -2.10 -15.47 -11.58
N LEU A 285 -0.83 -15.60 -11.13
CA LEU A 285 -0.48 -16.13 -9.80
C LEU A 285 0.85 -15.52 -9.31
N VAL A 286 0.97 -15.06 -8.05
CA VAL A 286 0.03 -15.05 -6.92
C VAL A 286 -0.65 -13.69 -6.85
N PRO A 287 -1.95 -13.61 -6.48
CA PRO A 287 -2.59 -12.34 -6.23
C PRO A 287 -1.85 -11.50 -5.20
N ASP A 288 -1.68 -10.21 -5.49
CA ASP A 288 -1.40 -9.23 -4.44
C ASP A 288 -2.62 -9.12 -3.51
N TYR A 289 -2.46 -8.48 -2.35
CA TYR A 289 -3.60 -8.37 -1.44
C TYR A 289 -3.53 -7.17 -0.51
N VAL A 290 -4.69 -6.80 0.03
CA VAL A 290 -4.83 -5.89 1.16
C VAL A 290 -5.50 -6.65 2.30
N THR A 291 -4.92 -6.60 3.50
CA THR A 291 -5.39 -7.42 4.62
C THR A 291 -5.17 -6.76 5.98
N SER A 292 -6.04 -7.10 6.94
CA SER A 292 -5.79 -6.84 8.35
C SER A 292 -4.57 -7.63 8.83
N VAL A 293 -3.71 -7.01 9.63
CA VAL A 293 -2.50 -7.64 10.18
C VAL A 293 -2.75 -8.02 11.63
N LYS A 294 -3.09 -9.27 11.87
CA LYS A 294 -3.43 -9.78 13.21
C LYS A 294 -2.16 -10.20 13.96
N GLU A 295 -2.06 -9.86 15.24
CA GLU A 295 -0.93 -10.28 16.07
C GLU A 295 -0.84 -11.81 16.14
N GLY A 296 0.37 -12.33 15.92
CA GLY A 296 0.65 -13.77 15.91
C GLY A 296 0.24 -14.50 14.63
N ALA A 297 -0.40 -13.83 13.66
CA ALA A 297 -0.84 -14.46 12.42
C ALA A 297 0.32 -14.76 11.46
N PHE A 298 0.12 -15.79 10.62
CA PHE A 298 1.02 -16.19 9.55
C PHE A 298 0.26 -16.18 8.21
N TYR A 299 0.77 -15.42 7.22
CA TYR A 299 0.11 -15.20 5.92
C TYR A 299 0.67 -16.08 4.78
N GLY A 300 1.58 -17.00 5.09
CA GLY A 300 1.99 -18.08 4.20
C GLY A 300 3.41 -17.96 3.63
N TRP A 301 3.89 -16.77 3.24
CA TRP A 301 5.22 -16.61 2.67
C TRP A 301 6.32 -17.13 3.62
N PRO A 302 7.35 -17.85 3.14
CA PRO A 302 7.62 -18.24 1.76
C PRO A 302 6.99 -19.56 1.33
N TRP A 303 6.52 -20.40 2.25
CA TRP A 303 6.16 -21.81 2.01
C TRP A 303 4.78 -21.98 1.36
N PHE A 304 3.85 -21.10 1.72
CA PHE A 304 2.47 -21.15 1.25
C PHE A 304 2.04 -19.78 0.70
N TYR A 305 0.96 -19.78 -0.06
CA TYR A 305 0.25 -18.59 -0.48
C TYR A 305 -1.26 -18.84 -0.38
N ILE A 306 -2.01 -17.82 -0.27
CA ILE A 306 -3.46 -17.77 -0.21
C ILE A 306 -4.14 -19.10 0.15
N SER A 307 -4.67 -19.22 1.38
CA SER A 307 -5.41 -20.41 1.84
C SER A 307 -4.60 -21.72 1.89
N GLY A 308 -3.30 -21.65 2.19
CA GLY A 308 -2.46 -22.84 2.38
C GLY A 308 -2.08 -23.57 1.09
N ASN A 309 -2.16 -22.91 -0.08
CA ASN A 309 -1.58 -23.41 -1.31
C ASN A 309 -0.06 -23.45 -1.18
N GLU A 310 0.53 -24.61 -1.39
CA GLU A 310 1.97 -24.80 -1.24
C GLU A 310 2.74 -24.19 -2.42
N ASP A 311 3.80 -23.44 -2.13
CA ASP A 311 4.72 -22.99 -3.17
C ASP A 311 5.53 -24.18 -3.69
N PRO A 312 5.49 -24.51 -4.99
CA PRO A 312 6.17 -25.70 -5.50
C PRO A 312 7.68 -25.67 -5.30
N ARG A 313 8.28 -24.50 -5.08
CA ARG A 313 9.73 -24.34 -4.79
C ARG A 313 10.09 -24.73 -3.35
N HIS A 314 9.09 -24.85 -2.49
CA HIS A 314 9.20 -25.27 -1.08
C HIS A 314 8.38 -26.51 -0.76
N ALA A 315 8.02 -27.31 -1.77
CA ALA A 315 7.16 -28.48 -1.60
C ALA A 315 7.66 -29.41 -0.47
N GLY A 316 6.77 -29.72 0.48
CA GLY A 316 7.06 -30.57 1.63
C GLY A 316 7.93 -29.95 2.72
N ALA A 317 8.37 -28.69 2.59
CA ALA A 317 9.30 -28.08 3.56
C ALA A 317 8.67 -27.79 4.94
N ARG A 318 7.41 -27.39 5.00
CA ARG A 318 6.74 -26.99 6.25
C ARG A 318 5.28 -27.44 6.29
N PRO A 319 5.01 -28.76 6.24
CA PRO A 319 3.63 -29.29 6.28
C PRO A 319 2.89 -28.92 7.58
N ASP A 320 3.61 -28.64 8.66
CA ASP A 320 3.11 -28.18 9.96
C ASP A 320 2.43 -26.81 9.91
N LEU A 321 2.65 -26.00 8.88
CA LEU A 321 2.11 -24.65 8.73
C LEU A 321 0.90 -24.56 7.80
N LYS A 322 0.61 -25.61 7.00
CA LYS A 322 -0.41 -25.56 5.95
C LYS A 322 -1.77 -25.05 6.42
N ASP A 323 -2.27 -25.61 7.51
CA ASP A 323 -3.59 -25.30 8.05
C ASP A 323 -3.57 -24.06 9.00
N LYS A 324 -2.42 -23.40 9.11
CA LYS A 324 -2.22 -22.23 9.97
C LYS A 324 -2.09 -20.94 9.16
N VAL A 325 -2.22 -21.02 7.84
CA VAL A 325 -2.14 -19.85 6.96
C VAL A 325 -3.38 -18.99 7.11
N THR A 326 -3.20 -17.74 7.50
CA THR A 326 -4.27 -16.73 7.50
C THR A 326 -4.55 -16.33 6.06
N VAL A 327 -5.83 -16.44 5.66
CA VAL A 327 -6.26 -15.99 4.33
C VAL A 327 -6.35 -14.46 4.33
N PRO A 328 -5.73 -13.76 3.37
CA PRO A 328 -5.87 -12.31 3.23
C PRO A 328 -7.31 -11.88 2.95
N ASP A 329 -7.68 -10.69 3.42
CA ASP A 329 -9.05 -10.19 3.37
C ASP A 329 -9.53 -9.84 1.95
N VAL A 330 -8.66 -9.22 1.13
CA VAL A 330 -9.01 -8.77 -0.24
C VAL A 330 -7.87 -9.11 -1.19
N LEU A 331 -8.13 -10.02 -2.12
CA LEU A 331 -7.19 -10.40 -3.17
C LEU A 331 -7.29 -9.43 -4.35
N ILE A 332 -6.13 -9.07 -4.90
CA ILE A 332 -6.00 -8.10 -6.00
C ILE A 332 -5.36 -8.83 -7.19
N GLN A 333 -5.60 -8.31 -8.41
CA GLN A 333 -4.93 -8.83 -9.60
C GLN A 333 -3.44 -9.07 -9.34
N PRO A 334 -2.90 -10.26 -9.70
CA PRO A 334 -1.49 -10.57 -9.53
C PRO A 334 -0.56 -9.55 -10.15
N HIS A 335 0.58 -9.33 -9.53
CA HIS A 335 1.64 -8.46 -10.03
C HIS A 335 1.26 -6.98 -10.16
N SER A 336 0.18 -6.54 -9.53
CA SER A 336 -0.23 -5.13 -9.52
C SER A 336 0.73 -4.24 -8.74
N ALA A 337 1.59 -4.83 -7.93
CA ALA A 337 2.54 -4.14 -7.04
C ALA A 337 1.81 -3.16 -6.11
N SER A 338 0.95 -3.71 -5.24
CA SER A 338 0.17 -2.93 -4.27
C SER A 338 1.08 -2.29 -3.22
N LEU A 339 1.07 -0.95 -3.11
CA LEU A 339 2.01 -0.18 -2.29
C LEU A 339 1.30 0.57 -1.14
N GLY A 340 1.32 1.90 -1.14
CA GLY A 340 0.74 2.71 -0.07
C GLY A 340 -0.77 2.55 0.03
N MET A 341 -1.30 2.61 1.26
CA MET A 341 -2.74 2.57 1.52
C MET A 341 -3.16 3.57 2.58
N THR A 342 -4.43 3.92 2.58
CA THR A 342 -5.07 4.75 3.61
C THR A 342 -6.54 4.39 3.74
N PHE A 343 -7.14 4.63 4.92
CA PHE A 343 -8.59 4.60 5.10
C PHE A 343 -9.17 6.00 4.94
N TYR A 344 -10.31 6.11 4.28
CA TYR A 344 -10.96 7.39 4.05
C TYR A 344 -11.79 7.81 5.26
N GLN A 345 -11.41 8.92 5.87
CA GLN A 345 -12.12 9.57 6.98
C GLN A 345 -12.43 11.05 6.68
N GLY A 346 -12.21 11.48 5.43
CA GLY A 346 -12.49 12.85 5.01
C GLY A 346 -13.99 13.12 4.86
N ALA A 347 -14.39 14.37 4.98
CA ALA A 347 -15.80 14.80 4.85
C ALA A 347 -16.20 15.20 3.40
N GLN A 348 -15.25 15.17 2.45
CA GLN A 348 -15.48 15.69 1.11
C GLN A 348 -16.14 14.68 0.17
N PHE A 349 -15.72 13.39 0.24
CA PHE A 349 -16.30 12.35 -0.60
C PHE A 349 -17.71 11.95 -0.14
N PRO A 350 -18.52 11.38 -1.03
CA PRO A 350 -19.85 10.89 -0.68
C PRO A 350 -19.83 9.92 0.51
N PRO A 351 -20.91 9.82 1.32
CA PRO A 351 -20.97 8.99 2.51
C PRO A 351 -20.61 7.52 2.30
N GLU A 352 -20.90 6.98 1.11
CA GLU A 352 -20.58 5.59 0.75
C GLU A 352 -19.07 5.29 0.65
N TYR A 353 -18.21 6.31 0.72
CA TYR A 353 -16.75 6.18 0.76
C TYR A 353 -16.20 6.17 2.20
N GLN A 354 -17.04 6.51 3.20
CA GLN A 354 -16.58 6.59 4.59
C GLN A 354 -16.14 5.23 5.13
N GLY A 355 -14.90 5.21 5.62
CA GLY A 355 -14.29 3.99 6.16
C GLY A 355 -13.72 3.04 5.11
N ASP A 356 -13.92 3.29 3.82
CA ASP A 356 -13.29 2.51 2.77
C ASP A 356 -11.78 2.76 2.72
N ALA A 357 -11.03 1.76 2.22
CA ALA A 357 -9.61 1.93 2.02
C ALA A 357 -9.27 2.25 0.55
N PHE A 358 -8.21 3.02 0.35
CA PHE A 358 -7.59 3.25 -0.94
C PHE A 358 -6.19 2.69 -0.95
N ALA A 359 -5.79 2.04 -2.06
CA ALA A 359 -4.45 1.51 -2.24
C ALA A 359 -3.89 1.84 -3.62
N ALA A 360 -2.63 2.28 -3.65
CA ALA A 360 -1.92 2.57 -4.88
C ALA A 360 -1.34 1.28 -5.48
N GLN A 361 -1.54 1.09 -6.76
CA GLN A 361 -1.01 -0.03 -7.54
C GLN A 361 0.10 0.50 -8.46
N HIS A 362 1.36 0.17 -8.15
CA HIS A 362 2.53 0.70 -8.86
C HIS A 362 2.66 0.14 -10.29
N GLY A 363 2.14 -1.06 -10.49
CA GLY A 363 2.06 -1.72 -11.78
C GLY A 363 3.09 -2.83 -12.02
N SER A 364 2.72 -3.72 -12.93
CA SER A 364 3.45 -4.97 -13.20
C SER A 364 4.74 -4.76 -14.00
N TRP A 365 5.78 -5.51 -13.63
CA TRP A 365 7.00 -5.67 -14.42
C TRP A 365 7.21 -7.13 -14.91
N ASN A 366 6.41 -8.05 -14.40
CA ASN A 366 6.56 -9.50 -14.56
C ASN A 366 5.24 -10.17 -15.01
N ARG A 367 4.48 -9.48 -15.85
CA ARG A 367 3.26 -9.97 -16.48
C ARG A 367 3.27 -9.66 -17.97
N SER A 368 2.75 -10.55 -18.80
CA SER A 368 2.73 -10.41 -20.26
C SER A 368 1.88 -9.21 -20.73
N LYS A 369 0.81 -8.88 -20.00
CA LYS A 369 -0.02 -7.69 -20.15
C LYS A 369 0.05 -6.83 -18.90
N ARG A 370 0.05 -5.50 -19.06
CA ARG A 370 0.11 -4.57 -17.92
C ARG A 370 -1.11 -4.73 -17.02
N THR A 371 -0.86 -4.72 -15.71
CA THR A 371 -1.88 -4.62 -14.66
C THR A 371 -1.38 -3.68 -13.56
N GLY A 372 -2.26 -3.22 -12.70
CA GLY A 372 -1.93 -2.15 -11.76
C GLY A 372 -1.85 -0.79 -12.49
N TYR A 373 -0.93 0.09 -12.10
CA TYR A 373 -0.85 1.48 -12.59
C TYR A 373 -2.16 2.25 -12.36
N LYS A 374 -2.73 2.10 -11.18
CA LYS A 374 -4.02 2.67 -10.81
C LYS A 374 -4.11 2.87 -9.30
N VAL A 375 -5.13 3.54 -8.84
CA VAL A 375 -5.54 3.53 -7.42
C VAL A 375 -6.84 2.76 -7.34
N ILE A 376 -6.92 1.85 -6.38
CA ILE A 376 -8.12 1.05 -6.11
C ILE A 376 -8.79 1.50 -4.82
N ARG A 377 -10.11 1.32 -4.74
CA ARG A 377 -10.94 1.43 -3.57
C ARG A 377 -11.29 0.04 -3.06
N ILE A 378 -11.05 -0.23 -1.79
CA ILE A 378 -11.48 -1.44 -1.11
C ILE A 378 -12.76 -1.10 -0.33
N ARG A 379 -13.86 -1.75 -0.69
CA ARG A 379 -15.16 -1.48 -0.08
C ARG A 379 -15.24 -2.12 1.30
N MET A 380 -15.60 -1.30 2.27
CA MET A 380 -15.79 -1.71 3.67
C MET A 380 -17.26 -1.61 4.05
N LYS A 381 -17.72 -2.55 4.85
CA LYS A 381 -19.05 -2.52 5.45
C LYS A 381 -18.92 -2.82 6.94
N ASP A 382 -19.36 -1.91 7.78
CA ASP A 382 -19.30 -2.06 9.24
C ASP A 382 -17.91 -2.45 9.75
N GLY A 383 -16.86 -1.79 9.21
CA GLY A 383 -15.46 -2.05 9.55
C GLY A 383 -14.87 -3.36 8.99
N LYS A 384 -15.62 -4.09 8.16
CA LYS A 384 -15.19 -5.35 7.53
C LYS A 384 -15.11 -5.17 6.02
N PRO A 385 -14.10 -5.78 5.33
CA PRO A 385 -14.04 -5.75 3.89
C PRO A 385 -15.14 -6.62 3.28
N THR A 386 -15.65 -6.20 2.13
CA THR A 386 -16.60 -7.01 1.34
C THR A 386 -15.90 -8.12 0.55
N GLY A 387 -14.57 -8.07 0.43
CA GLY A 387 -13.75 -8.88 -0.46
C GLY A 387 -13.58 -8.27 -1.85
N GLU A 388 -14.38 -7.26 -2.17
CA GLU A 388 -14.37 -6.55 -3.45
C GLU A 388 -13.39 -5.38 -3.43
N TYR A 389 -12.82 -5.09 -4.61
CA TYR A 389 -12.14 -3.83 -4.85
C TYR A 389 -12.61 -3.21 -6.17
N GLU A 390 -12.47 -1.90 -6.28
CA GLU A 390 -12.95 -1.09 -7.39
C GLU A 390 -11.80 -0.24 -7.95
N ASP A 391 -11.69 -0.13 -9.27
CA ASP A 391 -10.79 0.83 -9.91
C ASP A 391 -11.28 2.25 -9.61
N PHE A 392 -10.43 3.07 -9.00
CA PHE A 392 -10.80 4.43 -8.60
C PHE A 392 -10.11 5.51 -9.43
N VAL A 393 -8.78 5.42 -9.63
CA VAL A 393 -8.05 6.30 -10.55
C VAL A 393 -7.31 5.44 -11.55
N THR A 394 -7.51 5.68 -12.85
CA THR A 394 -6.86 4.98 -13.96
C THR A 394 -6.27 5.97 -14.96
N GLY A 395 -5.58 5.46 -16.01
CA GLY A 395 -5.07 6.30 -17.09
C GLY A 395 -3.57 6.57 -17.07
N PHE A 396 -2.79 5.84 -16.27
CA PHE A 396 -1.32 5.97 -16.21
C PHE A 396 -0.58 5.17 -17.29
N VAL A 397 -1.24 4.23 -17.96
CA VAL A 397 -0.66 3.38 -19.00
C VAL A 397 -0.82 4.02 -20.37
N VAL A 398 0.25 4.07 -21.16
CA VAL A 398 0.23 4.52 -22.55
C VAL A 398 -0.01 3.34 -23.50
N ASN A 399 0.75 2.25 -23.30
CA ASN A 399 0.66 1.02 -24.06
C ASN A 399 1.31 -0.16 -23.31
N ASP A 400 1.44 -1.33 -23.91
CA ASP A 400 2.00 -2.53 -23.25
C ASP A 400 3.48 -2.37 -22.84
N THR A 401 4.19 -1.38 -23.32
CA THR A 401 5.62 -1.15 -23.03
C THR A 401 5.89 0.16 -22.28
N GLU A 402 4.95 1.09 -22.29
CA GLU A 402 5.13 2.44 -21.76
C GLU A 402 4.05 2.84 -20.79
N VAL A 403 4.48 3.51 -19.73
CA VAL A 403 3.63 4.16 -18.73
C VAL A 403 4.15 5.56 -18.46
N TRP A 404 3.28 6.51 -18.12
CA TRP A 404 3.73 7.84 -17.76
C TRP A 404 3.66 8.10 -16.25
N GLY A 405 3.01 7.25 -15.46
CA GLY A 405 2.94 7.39 -14.02
C GLY A 405 2.85 6.04 -13.32
N ARG A 406 3.35 5.99 -12.09
CA ARG A 406 3.36 4.80 -11.23
C ARG A 406 2.93 5.19 -9.82
N PRO A 407 1.64 5.01 -9.47
CA PRO A 407 1.13 5.34 -8.14
C PRO A 407 1.87 4.62 -7.02
N VAL A 408 2.19 5.35 -5.94
CA VAL A 408 2.92 4.80 -4.79
C VAL A 408 2.21 5.05 -3.47
N GLY A 409 1.98 6.31 -3.12
CA GLY A 409 1.38 6.70 -1.85
C GLY A 409 -0.02 7.26 -2.04
N VAL A 410 -0.86 7.04 -1.05
CA VAL A 410 -2.19 7.66 -0.94
C VAL A 410 -2.37 8.24 0.46
N ALA A 411 -2.98 9.41 0.56
CA ALA A 411 -3.31 10.04 1.84
C ALA A 411 -4.57 10.90 1.72
N VAL A 412 -5.34 10.97 2.79
CA VAL A 412 -6.46 11.90 2.90
C VAL A 412 -5.94 13.24 3.42
N ALA A 413 -6.09 14.29 2.64
CA ALA A 413 -5.73 15.64 3.04
C ALA A 413 -6.74 16.21 4.08
N LYS A 414 -6.35 17.28 4.76
CA LYS A 414 -7.18 17.90 5.81
C LYS A 414 -8.54 18.37 5.30
N ASP A 415 -8.62 18.77 4.03
CA ASP A 415 -9.87 19.18 3.38
C ASP A 415 -10.73 18.00 2.90
N GLY A 416 -10.30 16.77 3.14
CA GLY A 416 -10.97 15.55 2.74
C GLY A 416 -10.69 15.09 1.31
N SER A 417 -9.85 15.80 0.54
CA SER A 417 -9.40 15.31 -0.77
C SER A 417 -8.44 14.12 -0.63
N LEU A 418 -8.37 13.26 -1.65
CA LEU A 418 -7.40 12.17 -1.72
C LEU A 418 -6.18 12.62 -2.52
N LEU A 419 -5.01 12.53 -1.92
CA LEU A 419 -3.73 12.78 -2.56
C LEU A 419 -3.09 11.47 -3.01
N ILE A 420 -2.44 11.47 -4.18
CA ILE A 420 -1.82 10.31 -4.80
C ILE A 420 -0.43 10.73 -5.28
N SER A 421 0.63 10.15 -4.72
CA SER A 421 1.98 10.32 -5.25
C SER A 421 2.28 9.30 -6.33
N GLU A 422 3.07 9.69 -7.33
CA GLU A 422 3.60 8.77 -8.33
C GLU A 422 5.09 9.06 -8.59
N ASP A 423 5.89 8.02 -8.72
CA ASP A 423 7.35 8.14 -8.76
C ASP A 423 7.95 8.16 -10.18
N GLY A 424 7.11 8.01 -11.20
CA GLY A 424 7.53 8.02 -12.61
C GLY A 424 7.93 9.41 -13.10
N ASN A 425 7.03 10.36 -13.00
CA ASN A 425 7.25 11.76 -13.39
C ASN A 425 7.40 12.73 -12.19
N GLY A 426 7.36 12.20 -10.96
CA GLY A 426 7.60 13.01 -9.76
C GLY A 426 6.46 13.96 -9.43
N THR A 427 5.22 13.46 -9.49
CA THR A 427 4.02 14.27 -9.27
C THR A 427 3.18 13.78 -8.10
N ILE A 428 2.35 14.67 -7.58
CA ILE A 428 1.24 14.35 -6.66
C ILE A 428 -0.05 14.85 -7.29
N TRP A 429 -1.03 13.99 -7.33
CA TRP A 429 -2.37 14.26 -7.84
C TRP A 429 -3.37 14.39 -6.69
N ARG A 430 -4.38 15.22 -6.87
CA ARG A 430 -5.44 15.49 -5.90
C ARG A 430 -6.78 15.14 -6.51
N VAL A 431 -7.51 14.27 -5.83
CA VAL A 431 -8.90 13.92 -6.18
C VAL A 431 -9.85 14.63 -5.22
N THR A 432 -10.81 15.33 -5.78
CA THR A 432 -11.88 16.04 -5.06
C THR A 432 -13.24 15.55 -5.54
N SER A 433 -14.24 15.57 -4.67
CA SER A 433 -15.63 15.40 -5.07
C SER A 433 -16.21 16.76 -5.51
N ALA A 434 -17.03 16.75 -6.56
CA ALA A 434 -17.80 17.95 -6.92
C ALA A 434 -18.72 18.33 -5.76
N PRO A 435 -18.94 19.62 -5.51
CA PRO A 435 -19.99 20.06 -4.57
C PRO A 435 -21.32 19.45 -4.97
N ARG A 436 -22.05 18.92 -4.00
CA ARG A 436 -23.43 18.49 -4.20
C ARG A 436 -24.39 19.64 -4.31
#